data_0c6d02e0b964d0dcb35ba43b4902af3a
#
_entry.id   0c6d02e0b964d0dcb35ba43b4902af3a
#
_cell.length_a   1.000
_cell.length_b   1.000
_cell.length_c   1.000
_cell.angle_alpha   90.00
_cell.angle_beta   90.00
_cell.angle_gamma   90.00
#
_symmetry.space_group_name_H-M   'P 1'
#
loop_
_entity.id
_entity.type
_entity.pdbx_description
1 polymer ?
#
loop_
_entity_poly.entity_id
_entity_poly.type
_entity_poly.pdbx_seq_one_letter_code
_entity_poly.pdbx_strand_id
1 'polypeptide(L)'
;EEMPFNRAQRAWVYRAAKNLDNTQPFGSTRDLRPPGTLLFANATFPALETATGPTSPLIIGPECAQPYASASFFNISAMSYGAISKPAVLALSNGARLAGCWMNTGEGGLSPYHLAGGADLVFQIGTAKYGVGDGQGGLDEARLREVAAHPQVKLFEVKLSQGAKPGKGGILPAAKVTPEIAAIRGIPVGQDSRSPNRHPDIADTAALLAFIHRVRTLTGKPTGFKLVVGDPGWLDELCREIIRQGLSSAPDFITVDSADGGTGAAPMSLLDYVGLPLTESLPRVVDKLVEYGLRERIRVIASGKLVNPGEVAWALCVGADFVNSARGFLFALGCVQSMQCDRNTCPAGITTHNPRLQRGLDPQDKAERVRHYVENMRHEVAIIAHACGAATPRQLRR
;
A
#
# COMPACT_ATOMS: atom_id res chain seq x y z
N GLU A 1 -1.40 -25.49 2.40
CA GLU A 1 -1.28 -24.38 3.35
C GLU A 1 -2.37 -23.36 3.08
N GLU A 2 -3.20 -23.10 4.08
CA GLU A 2 -4.35 -22.21 3.98
C GLU A 2 -4.03 -20.78 4.43
N MET A 3 -2.96 -20.59 5.19
CA MET A 3 -2.58 -19.29 5.75
C MET A 3 -1.10 -18.96 5.46
N PRO A 4 -0.73 -17.67 5.34
CA PRO A 4 -1.57 -16.46 5.38
C PRO A 4 -2.42 -16.25 4.12
N PHE A 5 -2.11 -16.91 2.99
CA PHE A 5 -2.90 -16.92 1.75
C PHE A 5 -3.14 -18.36 1.30
N ASN A 6 -4.39 -18.70 1.03
CA ASN A 6 -4.75 -20.01 0.56
C ASN A 6 -4.30 -20.26 -0.90
N ARG A 7 -4.40 -21.51 -1.34
CA ARG A 7 -3.98 -21.91 -2.68
C ARG A 7 -4.76 -21.18 -3.79
N ALA A 8 -6.06 -20.99 -3.61
CA ALA A 8 -6.90 -20.34 -4.61
C ALA A 8 -6.52 -18.87 -4.81
N GLN A 9 -6.29 -18.12 -3.72
CA GLN A 9 -5.83 -16.73 -3.78
C GLN A 9 -4.50 -16.61 -4.52
N ARG A 10 -3.52 -17.45 -4.20
CA ARG A 10 -2.21 -17.45 -4.87
C ARG A 10 -2.31 -17.85 -6.35
N ALA A 11 -3.09 -18.88 -6.65
CA ALA A 11 -3.29 -19.37 -8.01
C ALA A 11 -3.88 -18.30 -8.91
N TRP A 12 -4.88 -17.54 -8.41
CA TRP A 12 -5.44 -16.43 -9.17
C TRP A 12 -4.36 -15.42 -9.56
N VAL A 13 -3.53 -14.97 -8.59
CA VAL A 13 -2.46 -14.00 -8.87
C VAL A 13 -1.45 -14.55 -9.88
N TYR A 14 -1.02 -15.82 -9.73
CA TYR A 14 -0.06 -16.44 -10.66
C TYR A 14 -0.60 -16.52 -12.10
N ARG A 15 -1.88 -16.81 -12.25
CA ARG A 15 -2.52 -16.86 -13.59
C ARG A 15 -2.66 -15.45 -14.16
N ALA A 16 -3.17 -14.50 -13.38
CA ALA A 16 -3.30 -13.10 -13.79
C ALA A 16 -1.95 -12.48 -14.19
N ALA A 17 -0.89 -12.71 -13.42
CA ALA A 17 0.45 -12.21 -13.72
C ALA A 17 1.04 -12.83 -15.01
N LYS A 18 0.64 -14.04 -15.38
CA LYS A 18 1.04 -14.70 -16.63
C LYS A 18 0.09 -14.42 -17.80
N ASN A 19 -0.88 -13.57 -17.60
CA ASN A 19 -1.95 -13.24 -18.56
C ASN A 19 -2.71 -14.49 -19.03
N LEU A 20 -2.99 -15.40 -18.11
CA LEU A 20 -3.78 -16.61 -18.36
C LEU A 20 -5.22 -16.37 -17.94
N ASP A 21 -6.15 -16.89 -18.73
CA ASP A 21 -7.58 -16.83 -18.43
C ASP A 21 -7.90 -17.48 -17.07
N ASN A 22 -8.75 -16.79 -16.28
CA ASN A 22 -9.21 -17.25 -14.97
C ASN A 22 -10.63 -17.84 -14.99
N THR A 23 -11.24 -18.02 -16.18
CA THR A 23 -12.54 -18.67 -16.33
C THR A 23 -12.50 -20.11 -15.77
N GLN A 24 -13.51 -20.47 -14.97
CA GLN A 24 -13.63 -21.76 -14.33
C GLN A 24 -14.95 -22.43 -14.68
N PRO A 25 -14.95 -23.72 -15.08
CA PRO A 25 -16.18 -24.51 -15.27
C PRO A 25 -16.74 -25.02 -13.93
N PHE A 26 -17.88 -25.68 -13.97
CA PHE A 26 -18.63 -26.36 -12.89
C PHE A 26 -19.28 -25.48 -11.84
N GLY A 27 -19.04 -24.19 -11.76
CA GLY A 27 -19.66 -23.30 -10.78
C GLY A 27 -18.68 -22.80 -9.70
N SER A 28 -19.24 -22.33 -8.58
CA SER A 28 -18.44 -21.68 -7.52
C SER A 28 -17.42 -22.64 -6.92
N THR A 29 -16.19 -22.15 -6.79
CA THR A 29 -15.08 -22.81 -6.07
C THR A 29 -15.01 -22.41 -4.59
N ARG A 30 -15.96 -21.58 -4.14
CA ARG A 30 -16.07 -21.08 -2.79
C ARG A 30 -17.44 -21.45 -2.20
N ASP A 31 -17.48 -21.83 -0.92
CA ASP A 31 -18.76 -22.00 -0.24
C ASP A 31 -19.35 -20.60 0.06
N LEU A 32 -20.54 -20.35 -0.48
CA LEU A 32 -21.25 -19.08 -0.34
C LEU A 32 -22.25 -19.05 0.82
N ARG A 33 -22.45 -20.18 1.52
CA ARG A 33 -23.47 -20.37 2.56
C ARG A 33 -23.09 -19.93 3.97
N PRO A 34 -21.80 -19.95 4.38
CA PRO A 34 -21.44 -19.59 5.74
C PRO A 34 -21.92 -18.19 6.12
N PRO A 35 -22.46 -17.98 7.34
CA PRO A 35 -22.80 -16.65 7.83
C PRO A 35 -21.59 -15.71 7.78
N GLY A 36 -21.83 -14.44 7.40
CA GLY A 36 -20.76 -13.45 7.22
C GLY A 36 -20.05 -13.50 5.87
N THR A 37 -20.44 -14.40 4.96
CA THR A 37 -19.94 -14.39 3.58
C THR A 37 -20.38 -13.13 2.88
N LEU A 38 -19.39 -12.35 2.38
CA LEU A 38 -19.64 -11.14 1.60
C LEU A 38 -19.94 -11.50 0.16
N LEU A 39 -21.06 -11.02 -0.36
CA LEU A 39 -21.50 -11.18 -1.73
C LEU A 39 -21.88 -9.79 -2.29
N PHE A 40 -21.66 -9.60 -3.58
CA PHE A 40 -22.14 -8.43 -4.28
C PHE A 40 -23.58 -8.67 -4.76
N ALA A 41 -24.46 -7.68 -4.55
CA ALA A 41 -25.80 -7.73 -5.09
C ALA A 41 -25.76 -7.38 -6.59
N ASN A 42 -26.08 -8.34 -7.44
CA ASN A 42 -26.16 -8.09 -8.88
C ASN A 42 -27.39 -7.26 -9.25
N ALA A 43 -27.26 -6.42 -10.25
CA ALA A 43 -28.39 -5.73 -10.86
C ALA A 43 -29.20 -6.68 -11.73
N THR A 44 -30.55 -6.56 -11.71
CA THR A 44 -31.43 -7.29 -12.65
C THR A 44 -31.13 -6.89 -14.10
N PHE A 45 -30.80 -5.61 -14.30
CA PHE A 45 -30.43 -5.04 -15.60
C PHE A 45 -29.02 -4.44 -15.47
N PRO A 46 -27.95 -5.24 -15.67
CA PRO A 46 -26.57 -4.77 -15.54
C PRO A 46 -26.23 -3.72 -16.61
N ALA A 47 -25.18 -2.95 -16.38
CA ALA A 47 -24.65 -2.03 -17.37
C ALA A 47 -24.15 -2.80 -18.60
N LEU A 48 -24.46 -2.29 -19.80
CA LEU A 48 -23.92 -2.85 -21.03
C LEU A 48 -22.41 -2.59 -21.11
N GLU A 49 -21.62 -3.57 -21.53
CA GLU A 49 -20.16 -3.41 -21.70
C GLU A 49 -19.81 -2.25 -22.63
N THR A 50 -20.63 -1.98 -23.64
CA THR A 50 -20.49 -0.86 -24.57
C THR A 50 -20.73 0.52 -23.93
N ALA A 51 -21.37 0.57 -22.77
CA ALA A 51 -21.65 1.80 -22.02
C ALA A 51 -20.55 2.10 -20.99
N THR A 52 -19.52 1.25 -20.90
CA THR A 52 -18.46 1.38 -19.91
C THR A 52 -17.32 2.25 -20.45
N GLY A 53 -16.88 3.19 -19.62
CA GLY A 53 -15.76 4.07 -19.91
C GLY A 53 -14.52 3.73 -19.09
N PRO A 54 -13.37 4.32 -19.40
CA PRO A 54 -12.18 4.20 -18.56
C PRO A 54 -12.46 4.79 -17.17
N THR A 55 -11.80 4.25 -16.15
CA THR A 55 -11.90 4.76 -14.79
C THR A 55 -11.36 6.20 -14.74
N SER A 56 -12.20 7.17 -14.36
CA SER A 56 -11.80 8.57 -14.24
C SER A 56 -10.73 8.75 -13.16
N PRO A 57 -9.71 9.60 -13.40
CA PRO A 57 -8.73 9.94 -12.38
C PRO A 57 -9.38 10.60 -11.16
N LEU A 58 -8.88 10.27 -9.96
CA LEU A 58 -9.19 11.01 -8.73
C LEU A 58 -7.99 11.86 -8.33
N ILE A 59 -8.28 13.09 -7.92
CA ILE A 59 -7.28 14.02 -7.43
C ILE A 59 -7.06 13.80 -5.94
N ILE A 60 -5.79 13.71 -5.53
CA ILE A 60 -5.34 13.71 -4.15
C ILE A 60 -4.70 15.07 -3.89
N GLY A 61 -5.08 15.72 -2.78
CA GLY A 61 -4.57 17.03 -2.38
C GLY A 61 -4.86 18.14 -3.41
N PRO A 62 -6.12 18.40 -3.77
CA PRO A 62 -6.47 19.42 -4.77
C PRO A 62 -6.00 20.83 -4.39
N GLU A 63 -5.79 21.10 -3.09
CA GLU A 63 -5.32 22.39 -2.56
C GLU A 63 -3.80 22.48 -2.46
N CYS A 64 -3.07 21.42 -2.76
CA CYS A 64 -1.59 21.42 -2.78
C CYS A 64 -1.05 22.20 -3.98
N ALA A 65 0.15 22.72 -3.86
CA ALA A 65 0.83 23.39 -4.98
C ALA A 65 1.05 22.44 -6.17
N GLN A 66 1.20 21.13 -5.88
CA GLN A 66 1.37 20.06 -6.87
C GLN A 66 0.39 18.92 -6.56
N PRO A 67 -0.90 19.06 -6.89
CA PRO A 67 -1.88 18.00 -6.69
C PRO A 67 -1.54 16.79 -7.56
N TYR A 68 -2.00 15.60 -7.15
CA TYR A 68 -1.76 14.38 -7.90
C TYR A 68 -3.06 13.72 -8.35
N ALA A 69 -3.19 13.47 -9.65
CA ALA A 69 -4.32 12.77 -10.25
C ALA A 69 -3.91 11.34 -10.63
N SER A 70 -4.65 10.34 -10.15
CA SER A 70 -4.42 8.93 -10.47
C SER A 70 -5.68 8.26 -11.00
N ALA A 71 -5.56 7.65 -12.18
CA ALA A 71 -6.61 6.81 -12.76
C ALA A 71 -6.62 5.41 -12.15
N SER A 72 -5.47 4.90 -11.70
CA SER A 72 -5.37 3.58 -11.12
C SER A 72 -5.98 3.51 -9.72
N PHE A 73 -6.97 2.67 -9.55
CA PHE A 73 -7.48 2.35 -8.22
C PHE A 73 -6.69 1.23 -7.51
N PHE A 74 -5.83 0.49 -8.23
CA PHE A 74 -5.03 -0.62 -7.71
C PHE A 74 -3.55 -0.35 -7.89
N ASN A 75 -2.78 -0.32 -6.78
CA ASN A 75 -1.43 0.21 -6.73
C ASN A 75 -0.50 -0.63 -5.85
N ILE A 76 0.81 -0.40 -5.96
CA ILE A 76 1.84 -1.12 -5.23
C ILE A 76 2.03 -0.49 -3.85
N SER A 77 1.79 -1.28 -2.80
CA SER A 77 2.00 -0.92 -1.39
C SER A 77 3.48 -0.77 -1.04
N ALA A 78 3.74 -0.23 0.14
CA ALA A 78 5.06 0.06 0.68
C ALA A 78 5.99 -1.16 0.74
N MET A 79 7.09 -1.11 -0.01
CA MET A 79 8.14 -2.12 -0.01
C MET A 79 9.52 -1.47 -0.18
N SER A 80 10.31 -1.47 0.90
CA SER A 80 11.60 -0.81 0.91
C SER A 80 12.71 -1.62 0.21
N TYR A 81 13.60 -0.92 -0.48
CA TYR A 81 14.88 -1.51 -0.84
C TYR A 81 15.66 -1.86 0.42
N GLY A 82 16.13 -3.08 0.49
CA GLY A 82 16.70 -3.68 1.71
C GLY A 82 15.76 -4.72 2.29
N ALA A 83 14.47 -4.44 2.48
CA ALA A 83 13.48 -5.48 2.76
C ALA A 83 13.31 -6.42 1.56
N ILE A 84 13.18 -5.86 0.36
CA ILE A 84 13.23 -6.61 -0.90
C ILE A 84 14.50 -6.30 -1.70
N SER A 85 14.84 -7.17 -2.60
CA SER A 85 16.06 -7.13 -3.40
C SER A 85 16.04 -6.07 -4.50
N LYS A 86 17.21 -5.70 -5.01
CA LYS A 86 17.37 -4.83 -6.18
C LYS A 86 16.54 -5.28 -7.39
N PRO A 87 16.64 -6.55 -7.87
CA PRO A 87 15.85 -6.99 -9.02
C PRO A 87 14.34 -6.94 -8.74
N ALA A 88 13.90 -7.17 -7.48
CA ALA A 88 12.49 -7.05 -7.12
C ALA A 88 12.00 -5.60 -7.18
N VAL A 89 12.76 -4.62 -6.66
CA VAL A 89 12.40 -3.19 -6.75
C VAL A 89 12.36 -2.74 -8.20
N LEU A 90 13.35 -3.12 -9.02
CA LEU A 90 13.38 -2.79 -10.45
C LEU A 90 12.17 -3.36 -11.19
N ALA A 91 11.81 -4.62 -10.95
CA ALA A 91 10.64 -5.24 -11.57
C ALA A 91 9.34 -4.51 -11.20
N LEU A 92 9.18 -4.16 -9.92
CA LEU A 92 8.01 -3.43 -9.43
C LEU A 92 7.95 -2.01 -9.99
N SER A 93 9.06 -1.27 -9.98
CA SER A 93 9.13 0.10 -10.50
C SER A 93 8.85 0.16 -12.00
N ASN A 94 9.49 -0.71 -12.79
CA ASN A 94 9.23 -0.82 -14.23
C ASN A 94 7.78 -1.25 -14.52
N GLY A 95 7.30 -2.26 -13.81
CA GLY A 95 5.93 -2.76 -13.97
C GLY A 95 4.87 -1.74 -13.57
N ALA A 96 5.11 -0.96 -12.51
CA ALA A 96 4.24 0.13 -12.10
C ALA A 96 4.08 1.18 -13.20
N ARG A 97 5.19 1.56 -13.85
CA ARG A 97 5.15 2.47 -14.99
C ARG A 97 4.37 1.89 -16.17
N LEU A 98 4.64 0.64 -16.54
CA LEU A 98 3.93 -0.05 -17.62
C LEU A 98 2.43 -0.13 -17.37
N ALA A 99 2.03 -0.38 -16.12
CA ALA A 99 0.63 -0.49 -15.71
C ALA A 99 -0.04 0.87 -15.43
N GLY A 100 0.72 1.97 -15.34
CA GLY A 100 0.19 3.28 -14.95
C GLY A 100 -0.38 3.28 -13.54
N CYS A 101 0.32 2.67 -12.57
CA CYS A 101 0.00 2.71 -11.14
C CYS A 101 1.21 3.27 -10.36
N TRP A 102 0.97 3.73 -9.12
CA TRP A 102 2.08 4.15 -8.28
C TRP A 102 2.76 2.97 -7.56
N MET A 103 3.98 3.22 -7.10
CA MET A 103 4.70 2.38 -6.15
C MET A 103 5.03 3.18 -4.89
N ASN A 104 4.78 2.60 -3.71
CA ASN A 104 5.21 3.18 -2.45
C ASN A 104 6.62 2.68 -2.10
N THR A 105 7.53 3.60 -1.76
CA THR A 105 8.95 3.29 -1.50
C THR A 105 9.18 2.46 -0.24
N GLY A 106 8.21 2.41 0.67
CA GLY A 106 8.43 1.91 2.02
C GLY A 106 9.34 2.85 2.82
N GLU A 107 9.56 2.51 4.08
CA GLU A 107 10.26 3.36 5.07
C GLU A 107 11.79 3.39 4.96
N GLY A 108 12.37 2.73 3.97
CA GLY A 108 13.83 2.56 3.82
C GLY A 108 14.55 3.69 3.09
N GLY A 109 13.90 4.81 2.82
CA GLY A 109 14.42 5.89 1.99
C GLY A 109 14.16 5.67 0.49
N LEU A 110 14.54 6.64 -0.33
CA LEU A 110 14.41 6.61 -1.78
C LEU A 110 15.65 5.97 -2.41
N SER A 111 15.48 4.80 -3.01
CA SER A 111 16.58 4.15 -3.72
C SER A 111 16.61 4.53 -5.21
N PRO A 112 17.79 4.47 -5.88
CA PRO A 112 17.87 4.66 -7.32
C PRO A 112 17.03 3.64 -8.11
N TYR A 113 16.74 2.49 -7.52
CA TYR A 113 15.95 1.43 -8.15
C TYR A 113 14.44 1.72 -8.14
N HIS A 114 13.95 2.45 -7.13
CA HIS A 114 12.58 3.01 -7.17
C HIS A 114 12.43 4.02 -8.30
N LEU A 115 13.45 4.85 -8.53
CA LEU A 115 13.45 5.87 -9.58
C LEU A 115 13.64 5.29 -10.98
N ALA A 116 14.42 4.21 -11.12
CA ALA A 116 14.84 3.67 -12.42
C ALA A 116 13.68 3.29 -13.36
N GLY A 117 12.55 2.86 -12.82
CA GLY A 117 11.38 2.49 -13.61
C GLY A 117 10.62 3.67 -14.18
N GLY A 118 10.74 4.85 -13.60
CA GLY A 118 10.01 6.06 -14.02
C GLY A 118 8.53 6.05 -13.63
N ALA A 119 8.11 5.18 -12.68
CA ALA A 119 6.76 5.18 -12.14
C ALA A 119 6.53 6.34 -11.18
N ASP A 120 5.27 6.72 -10.98
CA ASP A 120 4.88 7.63 -9.90
C ASP A 120 5.13 6.95 -8.55
N LEU A 121 5.69 7.71 -7.61
CA LEU A 121 6.12 7.20 -6.30
C LEU A 121 5.37 7.89 -5.15
N VAL A 122 5.03 7.09 -4.15
CA VAL A 122 4.66 7.56 -2.82
C VAL A 122 5.90 7.40 -1.92
N PHE A 123 6.46 8.48 -1.43
CA PHE A 123 7.57 8.41 -0.48
C PHE A 123 7.05 8.21 0.94
N GLN A 124 7.49 7.16 1.61
CA GLN A 124 7.04 6.84 2.96
C GLN A 124 8.04 7.31 4.02
N ILE A 125 7.58 8.16 4.94
CA ILE A 125 8.34 8.62 6.10
C ILE A 125 8.02 7.66 7.26
N GLY A 126 8.95 6.76 7.56
CA GLY A 126 8.87 5.86 8.72
C GLY A 126 9.34 6.54 10.01
N THR A 127 9.20 5.83 11.13
CA THR A 127 9.55 6.36 12.47
C THR A 127 11.04 6.66 12.64
N ALA A 128 11.91 6.03 11.87
CA ALA A 128 13.35 6.35 11.82
C ALA A 128 13.70 7.43 10.78
N LYS A 129 12.73 7.89 9.96
CA LYS A 129 12.92 8.91 8.92
C LYS A 129 14.11 8.66 7.99
N TYR A 130 14.36 7.40 7.62
CA TYR A 130 15.48 7.06 6.73
C TYR A 130 15.46 7.86 5.43
N GLY A 131 16.61 8.43 5.09
CA GLY A 131 16.80 9.28 3.91
C GLY A 131 16.36 10.72 4.07
N VAL A 132 15.56 11.07 5.10
CA VAL A 132 15.05 12.43 5.37
C VAL A 132 15.18 12.83 6.84
N GLY A 133 15.87 12.06 7.65
CA GLY A 133 16.09 12.33 9.08
C GLY A 133 17.37 13.14 9.34
N ASP A 134 17.37 13.89 10.44
CA ASP A 134 18.48 14.70 10.94
C ASP A 134 19.51 13.88 11.77
N GLY A 135 19.26 12.60 11.98
CA GLY A 135 20.05 11.70 12.83
C GLY A 135 19.73 11.81 14.31
N GLN A 136 18.87 12.71 14.73
CA GLN A 136 18.45 12.90 16.13
C GLN A 136 16.96 12.58 16.35
N GLY A 137 16.32 11.96 15.34
CA GLY A 137 14.90 11.57 15.37
C GLY A 137 13.96 12.61 14.77
N GLY A 138 14.46 13.78 14.38
CA GLY A 138 13.74 14.83 13.67
C GLY A 138 13.82 14.70 12.15
N LEU A 139 13.17 15.64 11.46
CA LEU A 139 13.12 15.76 10.02
C LEU A 139 14.19 16.75 9.53
N ASP A 140 15.03 16.31 8.58
CA ASP A 140 15.93 17.19 7.83
C ASP A 140 15.18 17.77 6.62
N GLU A 141 14.89 19.07 6.68
CA GLU A 141 14.12 19.76 5.65
C GLU A 141 14.82 19.84 4.30
N ALA A 142 16.16 19.96 4.30
CA ALA A 142 16.92 20.02 3.06
C ALA A 142 16.82 18.70 2.31
N ARG A 143 17.05 17.58 3.00
CA ARG A 143 16.88 16.23 2.44
C ARG A 143 15.44 15.95 1.99
N LEU A 144 14.45 16.43 2.74
CA LEU A 144 13.06 16.28 2.33
C LEU A 144 12.77 17.02 1.01
N ARG A 145 13.31 18.25 0.86
CA ARG A 145 13.19 19.01 -0.39
C ARG A 145 13.91 18.33 -1.56
N GLU A 146 15.09 17.73 -1.32
CA GLU A 146 15.79 16.94 -2.31
C GLU A 146 14.95 15.76 -2.82
N VAL A 147 14.35 14.99 -1.90
CA VAL A 147 13.42 13.91 -2.26
C VAL A 147 12.21 14.44 -3.02
N ALA A 148 11.64 15.56 -2.58
CA ALA A 148 10.49 16.18 -3.23
C ALA A 148 10.81 16.76 -4.62
N ALA A 149 12.06 17.09 -4.90
CA ALA A 149 12.48 17.59 -6.21
C ALA A 149 12.42 16.53 -7.32
N HIS A 150 12.41 15.24 -6.98
CA HIS A 150 12.21 14.20 -7.96
C HIS A 150 10.78 14.26 -8.51
N PRO A 151 10.60 14.41 -9.85
CA PRO A 151 9.29 14.55 -10.47
C PRO A 151 8.40 13.31 -10.31
N GLN A 152 9.00 12.14 -10.08
CA GLN A 152 8.30 10.88 -9.85
C GLN A 152 7.69 10.80 -8.45
N VAL A 153 8.22 11.49 -7.45
CA VAL A 153 7.67 11.52 -6.09
C VAL A 153 6.43 12.41 -6.10
N LYS A 154 5.26 11.81 -6.02
CA LYS A 154 3.95 12.49 -6.11
C LYS A 154 3.30 12.74 -4.76
N LEU A 155 3.49 11.81 -3.81
CA LEU A 155 2.83 11.82 -2.51
C LEU A 155 3.84 11.55 -1.40
N PHE A 156 3.53 12.06 -0.20
CA PHE A 156 4.25 11.74 1.03
C PHE A 156 3.31 11.02 2.01
N GLU A 157 3.75 9.90 2.55
CA GLU A 157 2.98 9.08 3.50
C GLU A 157 3.72 8.95 4.83
N VAL A 158 3.16 9.51 5.91
CA VAL A 158 3.67 9.35 7.27
C VAL A 158 3.20 8.02 7.83
N LYS A 159 4.12 7.09 8.08
CA LYS A 159 3.77 5.77 8.59
C LYS A 159 3.73 5.78 10.13
N LEU A 160 2.54 5.73 10.71
CA LEU A 160 2.34 5.58 12.15
C LEU A 160 2.47 4.12 12.59
N SER A 161 1.88 3.19 11.82
CA SER A 161 1.93 1.76 12.06
C SER A 161 1.74 0.96 10.77
N GLN A 162 1.93 -0.35 10.84
CA GLN A 162 1.63 -1.27 9.73
C GLN A 162 1.00 -2.55 10.26
N GLY A 163 0.29 -3.27 9.40
CA GLY A 163 -0.24 -4.60 9.67
C GLY A 163 0.82 -5.56 10.18
N ALA A 164 0.36 -6.58 10.91
CA ALA A 164 1.17 -7.61 11.57
C ALA A 164 2.03 -7.13 12.76
N LYS A 165 2.30 -5.84 12.92
CA LYS A 165 3.10 -5.33 14.05
C LYS A 165 2.77 -3.88 14.43
N PRO A 166 1.51 -3.55 14.74
CA PRO A 166 1.20 -2.23 15.27
C PRO A 166 1.91 -2.01 16.61
N GLY A 167 2.45 -0.81 16.83
CA GLY A 167 3.18 -0.49 18.05
C GLY A 167 4.62 -1.03 18.13
N LYS A 168 5.14 -1.60 17.02
CA LYS A 168 6.53 -2.04 16.91
C LYS A 168 7.19 -1.47 15.65
N GLY A 169 8.40 -0.94 15.82
CA GLY A 169 9.21 -0.43 14.71
C GLY A 169 9.67 -1.50 13.71
N GLY A 170 10.17 -1.04 12.57
CA GLY A 170 10.77 -1.90 11.57
C GLY A 170 12.09 -2.52 12.03
N ILE A 171 12.38 -3.73 11.54
CA ILE A 171 13.70 -4.37 11.70
C ILE A 171 14.18 -4.81 10.31
N LEU A 172 15.40 -4.41 9.96
CA LEU A 172 16.15 -4.99 8.87
C LEU A 172 17.37 -5.68 9.47
N PRO A 173 17.47 -7.03 9.40
CA PRO A 173 18.59 -7.77 9.96
C PRO A 173 19.93 -7.37 9.35
N ALA A 174 21.01 -7.39 10.15
CA ALA A 174 22.36 -7.03 9.74
C ALA A 174 22.81 -7.72 8.44
N ALA A 175 22.47 -9.00 8.27
CA ALA A 175 22.77 -9.77 7.06
C ALA A 175 22.17 -9.19 5.76
N LYS A 176 21.22 -8.26 5.87
CA LYS A 176 20.58 -7.55 4.74
C LYS A 176 21.07 -6.11 4.60
N VAL A 177 21.84 -5.59 5.54
CA VAL A 177 22.36 -4.21 5.52
C VAL A 177 23.67 -4.16 4.76
N THR A 178 23.57 -4.05 3.45
CA THR A 178 24.73 -3.84 2.55
C THR A 178 25.25 -2.40 2.66
N PRO A 179 26.48 -2.10 2.17
CA PRO A 179 27.00 -0.73 2.13
C PRO A 179 26.07 0.26 1.42
N GLU A 180 25.45 -0.15 0.33
CA GLU A 180 24.49 0.68 -0.43
C GLU A 180 23.22 0.99 0.38
N ILE A 181 22.65 -0.03 1.03
CA ILE A 181 21.46 0.13 1.89
C ILE A 181 21.78 1.02 3.09
N ALA A 182 22.95 0.83 3.69
CA ALA A 182 23.43 1.64 4.80
C ALA A 182 23.54 3.13 4.40
N ALA A 183 24.10 3.40 3.23
CA ALA A 183 24.21 4.77 2.68
C ALA A 183 22.83 5.41 2.44
N ILE A 184 21.89 4.69 1.82
CA ILE A 184 20.53 5.20 1.54
C ILE A 184 19.77 5.50 2.84
N ARG A 185 19.95 4.67 3.87
CA ARG A 185 19.27 4.82 5.15
C ARG A 185 19.97 5.78 6.11
N GLY A 186 21.26 6.07 5.90
CA GLY A 186 22.09 6.84 6.82
C GLY A 186 22.41 6.07 8.11
N ILE A 187 22.73 4.77 8.01
CA ILE A 187 22.99 3.87 9.15
C ILE A 187 24.33 3.14 8.99
N PRO A 188 24.90 2.57 10.09
CA PRO A 188 26.10 1.74 10.01
C PRO A 188 25.90 0.47 9.21
N VAL A 189 26.94 0.07 8.46
CA VAL A 189 26.94 -1.19 7.69
C VAL A 189 27.03 -2.39 8.64
N GLY A 190 26.31 -3.48 8.30
CA GLY A 190 26.43 -4.76 8.98
C GLY A 190 25.84 -4.80 10.40
N GLN A 191 25.02 -3.84 10.74
CA GLN A 191 24.26 -3.81 12.00
C GLN A 191 22.76 -3.88 11.74
N ASP A 192 22.00 -4.42 12.71
CA ASP A 192 20.53 -4.40 12.64
C ASP A 192 20.01 -2.96 12.53
N SER A 193 19.22 -2.70 11.52
CA SER A 193 18.53 -1.43 11.38
C SER A 193 17.18 -1.51 12.10
N ARG A 194 17.01 -0.76 13.19
CA ARG A 194 15.82 -0.77 14.04
C ARG A 194 15.18 0.61 14.03
N SER A 195 13.89 0.67 13.65
CA SER A 195 13.11 1.91 13.76
C SER A 195 12.47 2.03 15.16
N PRO A 196 12.30 3.23 15.70
CA PRO A 196 11.49 3.44 16.90
C PRO A 196 10.05 2.89 16.74
N ASN A 197 9.39 2.57 17.83
CA ASN A 197 8.02 2.07 17.83
C ASN A 197 6.97 3.14 17.48
N ARG A 198 7.33 4.43 17.61
CA ARG A 198 6.55 5.59 17.16
C ARG A 198 7.48 6.70 16.68
N HIS A 199 6.95 7.69 16.00
CA HIS A 199 7.72 8.90 15.70
C HIS A 199 8.04 9.66 16.99
N PRO A 200 9.32 9.96 17.28
CA PRO A 200 9.69 10.68 18.51
C PRO A 200 9.04 12.07 18.61
N ASP A 201 8.85 12.71 17.47
CA ASP A 201 8.31 14.08 17.33
C ASP A 201 6.80 14.14 17.07
N ILE A 202 6.09 13.00 17.11
CA ILE A 202 4.62 12.92 16.97
C ILE A 202 4.08 12.22 18.21
N ALA A 203 3.67 13.01 19.20
CA ALA A 203 3.20 12.50 20.49
C ALA A 203 1.68 12.28 20.54
N ASP A 204 0.93 13.06 19.77
CA ASP A 204 -0.53 13.12 19.77
C ASP A 204 -1.10 13.49 18.39
N THR A 205 -2.41 13.62 18.31
CA THR A 205 -3.15 13.94 17.09
C THR A 205 -2.81 15.35 16.57
N ALA A 206 -2.65 16.33 17.45
CA ALA A 206 -2.30 17.70 17.04
C ALA A 206 -0.89 17.74 16.44
N ALA A 207 0.08 17.05 17.04
CA ALA A 207 1.44 16.93 16.53
C ALA A 207 1.47 16.19 15.17
N LEU A 208 0.61 15.16 14.97
CA LEU A 208 0.46 14.50 13.69
C LEU A 208 0.00 15.45 12.59
N LEU A 209 -1.06 16.20 12.84
CA LEU A 209 -1.59 17.18 11.87
C LEU A 209 -0.55 18.26 11.55
N ALA A 210 0.15 18.76 12.57
CA ALA A 210 1.23 19.74 12.40
C ALA A 210 2.39 19.16 11.55
N PHE A 211 2.77 17.91 11.77
CA PHE A 211 3.81 17.24 10.99
C PHE A 211 3.39 17.05 9.52
N ILE A 212 2.16 16.61 9.27
CA ILE A 212 1.59 16.49 7.92
C ILE A 212 1.57 17.84 7.22
N HIS A 213 1.11 18.89 7.90
CA HIS A 213 1.10 20.24 7.36
C HIS A 213 2.51 20.74 7.02
N ARG A 214 3.49 20.50 7.89
CA ARG A 214 4.90 20.85 7.67
C ARG A 214 5.46 20.14 6.42
N VAL A 215 5.25 18.80 6.27
CA VAL A 215 5.71 18.06 5.10
C VAL A 215 5.05 18.59 3.82
N ARG A 216 3.73 18.82 3.85
CA ARG A 216 2.98 19.38 2.71
C ARG A 216 3.50 20.74 2.29
N THR A 217 3.74 21.63 3.25
CA THR A 217 4.25 22.99 3.00
C THR A 217 5.65 22.98 2.41
N LEU A 218 6.55 22.13 2.94
CA LEU A 218 7.93 22.02 2.47
C LEU A 218 8.05 21.43 1.08
N THR A 219 7.15 20.50 0.72
CA THR A 219 7.21 19.75 -0.52
C THR A 219 6.28 20.28 -1.60
N GLY A 220 5.21 20.98 -1.23
CA GLY A 220 4.12 21.38 -2.11
C GLY A 220 3.25 20.22 -2.59
N LYS A 221 3.44 19.00 -2.05
CA LYS A 221 2.81 17.76 -2.52
C LYS A 221 1.83 17.20 -1.50
N PRO A 222 0.81 16.44 -1.94
CA PRO A 222 -0.16 15.81 -1.05
C PRO A 222 0.52 14.93 -0.02
N THR A 223 0.10 15.10 1.24
CA THR A 223 0.67 14.39 2.38
C THR A 223 -0.44 13.76 3.20
N GLY A 224 -0.33 12.46 3.44
CA GLY A 224 -1.23 11.69 4.28
C GLY A 224 -0.48 10.80 5.25
N PHE A 225 -1.20 9.88 5.87
CA PHE A 225 -0.58 8.94 6.80
C PHE A 225 -1.16 7.52 6.65
N LYS A 226 -0.41 6.54 7.17
CA LYS A 226 -0.81 5.15 7.24
C LYS A 226 -0.86 4.65 8.66
N LEU A 227 -1.93 3.92 9.01
CA LEU A 227 -2.10 3.30 10.32
C LEU A 227 -2.82 1.95 10.23
N VAL A 228 -2.63 1.15 11.29
CA VAL A 228 -3.56 0.07 11.68
C VAL A 228 -4.50 0.66 12.71
N VAL A 229 -5.80 0.57 12.50
CA VAL A 229 -6.79 1.01 13.47
C VAL A 229 -6.82 0.01 14.63
N GLY A 230 -6.63 0.50 15.84
CA GLY A 230 -6.78 -0.28 17.06
C GLY A 230 -8.00 0.20 17.85
N ASP A 231 -7.91 1.41 18.39
CA ASP A 231 -9.01 2.07 19.09
C ASP A 231 -9.83 2.93 18.11
N PRO A 232 -11.09 2.57 17.84
CA PRO A 232 -11.95 3.38 16.97
C PRO A 232 -12.27 4.77 17.54
N GLY A 233 -12.19 4.96 18.85
CA GLY A 233 -12.43 6.26 19.51
C GLY A 233 -11.45 7.34 19.09
N TRP A 234 -10.23 6.96 18.73
CA TRP A 234 -9.24 7.89 18.19
C TRP A 234 -9.67 8.51 16.84
N LEU A 235 -10.51 7.86 16.05
CA LEU A 235 -11.03 8.43 14.80
C LEU A 235 -11.92 9.66 15.08
N ASP A 236 -12.70 9.62 16.15
CA ASP A 236 -13.49 10.80 16.60
C ASP A 236 -12.59 11.95 17.05
N GLU A 237 -11.52 11.63 17.80
CA GLU A 237 -10.53 12.62 18.20
C GLU A 237 -9.86 13.28 16.99
N LEU A 238 -9.41 12.49 16.00
CA LEU A 238 -8.82 12.97 14.77
C LEU A 238 -9.77 13.92 14.02
N CYS A 239 -11.02 13.49 13.82
CA CYS A 239 -12.00 14.29 13.08
C CYS A 239 -12.32 15.61 13.79
N ARG A 240 -12.52 15.58 15.14
CA ARG A 240 -12.74 16.79 15.93
C ARG A 240 -11.55 17.74 15.88
N GLU A 241 -10.33 17.22 15.95
CA GLU A 241 -9.12 18.04 15.90
C GLU A 241 -8.94 18.70 14.53
N ILE A 242 -9.25 17.99 13.42
CA ILE A 242 -9.27 18.59 12.08
C ILE A 242 -10.29 19.72 11.99
N ILE A 243 -11.50 19.52 12.50
CA ILE A 243 -12.55 20.57 12.50
C ILE A 243 -12.12 21.76 13.34
N ARG A 244 -11.53 21.52 14.51
CA ARG A 244 -11.04 22.59 15.42
C ARG A 244 -9.94 23.43 14.78
N GLN A 245 -9.02 22.81 14.04
CA GLN A 245 -7.91 23.51 13.36
C GLN A 245 -8.31 24.08 11.98
N GLY A 246 -9.43 23.63 11.41
CA GLY A 246 -9.87 23.95 10.05
C GLY A 246 -9.46 22.92 9.01
N LEU A 247 -10.21 22.83 7.91
CA LEU A 247 -10.05 21.81 6.87
C LEU A 247 -8.66 21.78 6.20
N SER A 248 -7.94 22.90 6.23
CA SER A 248 -6.55 22.98 5.73
C SER A 248 -5.57 22.11 6.53
N SER A 249 -5.90 21.77 7.79
CA SER A 249 -5.10 20.87 8.62
C SER A 249 -5.30 19.40 8.26
N ALA A 250 -6.38 19.05 7.54
CA ALA A 250 -6.71 17.69 7.21
C ALA A 250 -5.60 17.02 6.39
N PRO A 251 -5.29 15.73 6.61
CA PRO A 251 -4.44 14.96 5.71
C PRO A 251 -5.10 14.87 4.32
N ASP A 252 -4.30 14.75 3.28
CA ASP A 252 -4.83 14.59 1.92
C ASP A 252 -5.33 13.17 1.65
N PHE A 253 -4.81 12.20 2.40
CA PHE A 253 -5.27 10.81 2.38
C PHE A 253 -4.95 10.08 3.68
N ILE A 254 -5.70 9.00 3.92
CA ILE A 254 -5.47 8.04 5.00
C ILE A 254 -5.33 6.65 4.38
N THR A 255 -4.20 5.98 4.63
CA THR A 255 -4.02 4.58 4.28
C THR A 255 -4.40 3.70 5.48
N VAL A 256 -5.52 3.00 5.36
CA VAL A 256 -6.00 2.05 6.37
C VAL A 256 -5.35 0.70 6.10
N ASP A 257 -4.43 0.29 6.97
CA ASP A 257 -3.74 -0.99 6.85
C ASP A 257 -4.41 -2.05 7.74
N SER A 258 -4.54 -3.26 7.24
CA SER A 258 -5.15 -4.36 8.00
C SER A 258 -4.20 -4.90 9.06
N ALA A 259 -4.71 -5.19 10.27
CA ALA A 259 -3.92 -5.81 11.33
C ALA A 259 -3.29 -7.14 10.90
N ASP A 260 -4.01 -7.93 10.08
CA ASP A 260 -3.55 -9.18 9.50
C ASP A 260 -2.76 -9.02 8.20
N GLY A 261 -2.34 -7.79 7.88
CA GLY A 261 -1.49 -7.47 6.74
C GLY A 261 -0.08 -8.05 6.85
N GLY A 262 0.70 -7.84 5.80
CA GLY A 262 2.02 -8.45 5.70
C GLY A 262 3.17 -7.61 6.24
N THR A 263 4.22 -8.30 6.69
CA THR A 263 5.51 -7.72 7.03
C THR A 263 6.64 -8.68 6.69
N GLY A 264 7.89 -8.19 6.69
CA GLY A 264 9.07 -9.06 6.58
C GLY A 264 9.34 -9.85 7.87
N ALA A 265 9.05 -9.26 9.03
CA ALA A 265 9.21 -9.89 10.35
C ALA A 265 8.31 -9.23 11.38
N ALA A 266 7.62 -10.04 12.18
CA ALA A 266 6.83 -9.59 13.33
C ALA A 266 6.81 -10.67 14.42
N PRO A 267 6.70 -10.29 15.70
CA PRO A 267 6.37 -11.23 16.75
C PRO A 267 4.96 -11.79 16.55
N MET A 268 4.77 -13.09 16.77
CA MET A 268 3.46 -13.74 16.64
C MET A 268 2.39 -13.11 17.55
N SER A 269 2.80 -12.64 18.73
CA SER A 269 1.91 -11.92 19.66
C SER A 269 1.27 -10.66 19.08
N LEU A 270 1.95 -9.96 18.17
CA LEU A 270 1.38 -8.81 17.45
C LEU A 270 0.67 -9.25 16.16
N LEU A 271 1.25 -10.24 15.48
CA LEU A 271 0.77 -10.72 14.20
C LEU A 271 -0.67 -11.25 14.27
N ASP A 272 -1.00 -11.96 15.36
CA ASP A 272 -2.23 -12.72 15.46
C ASP A 272 -3.25 -12.11 16.44
N TYR A 273 -2.90 -11.07 17.21
CA TYR A 273 -3.75 -10.63 18.34
C TYR A 273 -3.94 -9.11 18.46
N VAL A 274 -3.28 -8.28 17.65
CA VAL A 274 -3.31 -6.82 17.90
C VAL A 274 -3.74 -6.05 16.66
N GLY A 275 -4.73 -5.17 16.84
CA GLY A 275 -5.29 -4.30 15.82
C GLY A 275 -6.53 -4.90 15.14
N LEU A 276 -7.24 -4.08 14.37
CA LEU A 276 -8.44 -4.48 13.64
C LEU A 276 -8.10 -4.94 12.21
N PRO A 277 -8.71 -6.05 11.74
CA PRO A 277 -8.62 -6.41 10.33
C PRO A 277 -9.32 -5.37 9.46
N LEU A 278 -8.98 -5.33 8.17
CA LEU A 278 -9.51 -4.33 7.24
C LEU A 278 -11.04 -4.39 7.12
N THR A 279 -11.63 -5.58 7.22
CA THR A 279 -13.08 -5.78 7.21
C THR A 279 -13.81 -5.03 8.32
N GLU A 280 -13.13 -4.76 9.43
CA GLU A 280 -13.64 -3.99 10.56
C GLU A 280 -13.21 -2.53 10.54
N SER A 281 -11.96 -2.25 10.15
CA SER A 281 -11.39 -0.92 10.24
C SER A 281 -11.80 0.00 9.08
N LEU A 282 -11.84 -0.51 7.84
CA LEU A 282 -12.16 0.31 6.67
C LEU A 282 -13.57 0.92 6.74
N PRO A 283 -14.65 0.16 7.04
CA PRO A 283 -15.99 0.74 7.20
C PRO A 283 -16.02 1.83 8.27
N ARG A 284 -15.37 1.61 9.43
CA ARG A 284 -15.35 2.57 10.54
C ARG A 284 -14.67 3.88 10.15
N VAL A 285 -13.53 3.82 9.44
CA VAL A 285 -12.83 5.02 8.96
C VAL A 285 -13.72 5.79 7.97
N VAL A 286 -14.30 5.10 6.99
CA VAL A 286 -15.16 5.75 5.99
C VAL A 286 -16.39 6.37 6.64
N ASP A 287 -17.07 5.64 7.55
CA ASP A 287 -18.27 6.12 8.24
C ASP A 287 -17.97 7.35 9.10
N LYS A 288 -16.85 7.35 9.83
CA LYS A 288 -16.43 8.52 10.62
C LYS A 288 -16.12 9.72 9.75
N LEU A 289 -15.42 9.55 8.63
CA LEU A 289 -15.18 10.65 7.70
C LEU A 289 -16.48 11.20 7.09
N VAL A 290 -17.47 10.35 6.84
CA VAL A 290 -18.81 10.77 6.38
C VAL A 290 -19.56 11.51 7.49
N GLU A 291 -19.60 10.95 8.71
CA GLU A 291 -20.25 11.54 9.89
C GLU A 291 -19.77 12.96 10.17
N TYR A 292 -18.48 13.21 10.05
CA TYR A 292 -17.86 14.53 10.30
C TYR A 292 -17.76 15.42 9.05
N GLY A 293 -18.31 14.99 7.88
CA GLY A 293 -18.26 15.77 6.64
C GLY A 293 -16.86 15.89 6.01
N LEU A 294 -15.93 15.01 6.38
CA LEU A 294 -14.53 15.05 5.93
C LEU A 294 -14.26 14.13 4.72
N ARG A 295 -15.22 13.28 4.33
CA ARG A 295 -15.00 12.22 3.33
C ARG A 295 -14.58 12.76 1.95
N GLU A 296 -15.11 13.88 1.52
CA GLU A 296 -14.75 14.48 0.23
C GLU A 296 -13.37 15.15 0.25
N ARG A 297 -12.94 15.61 1.42
CA ARG A 297 -11.63 16.25 1.62
C ARG A 297 -10.49 15.23 1.73
N ILE A 298 -10.74 14.07 2.32
CA ILE A 298 -9.73 13.06 2.64
C ILE A 298 -9.94 11.82 1.78
N ARG A 299 -8.93 11.47 0.97
CA ARG A 299 -8.94 10.20 0.23
C ARG A 299 -8.64 9.02 1.13
N VAL A 300 -9.29 7.89 0.87
CA VAL A 300 -9.09 6.66 1.64
C VAL A 300 -8.39 5.61 0.76
N ILE A 301 -7.28 5.09 1.25
CA ILE A 301 -6.52 4.01 0.62
C ILE A 301 -6.64 2.76 1.48
N ALA A 302 -7.16 1.67 0.93
CA ALA A 302 -7.25 0.39 1.62
C ALA A 302 -5.99 -0.44 1.39
N SER A 303 -5.45 -1.08 2.42
CA SER A 303 -4.25 -1.92 2.36
C SER A 303 -4.36 -3.13 3.29
N GLY A 304 -3.90 -4.28 2.85
CA GLY A 304 -3.83 -5.51 3.63
C GLY A 304 -4.64 -6.66 3.03
N LYS A 305 -3.95 -7.71 2.60
CA LYS A 305 -4.46 -8.96 2.02
C LYS A 305 -5.37 -8.82 0.78
N LEU A 306 -5.47 -7.65 0.18
CA LEU A 306 -6.26 -7.42 -1.03
C LEU A 306 -5.49 -7.91 -2.26
N VAL A 307 -5.72 -9.15 -2.68
CA VAL A 307 -4.92 -9.79 -3.73
C VAL A 307 -5.75 -10.30 -4.92
N ASN A 308 -7.07 -10.42 -4.77
CA ASN A 308 -7.98 -10.86 -5.83
C ASN A 308 -9.10 -9.82 -6.10
N PRO A 309 -9.82 -9.94 -7.23
CA PRO A 309 -10.81 -8.93 -7.64
C PRO A 309 -11.97 -8.74 -6.67
N GLY A 310 -12.44 -9.81 -6.05
CA GLY A 310 -13.54 -9.73 -5.08
C GLY A 310 -13.16 -8.90 -3.85
N GLU A 311 -11.95 -9.09 -3.32
CA GLU A 311 -11.42 -8.33 -2.18
C GLU A 311 -11.22 -6.85 -2.54
N VAL A 312 -10.69 -6.56 -3.74
CA VAL A 312 -10.49 -5.19 -4.22
C VAL A 312 -11.82 -4.48 -4.49
N ALA A 313 -12.76 -5.15 -5.16
CA ALA A 313 -14.09 -4.61 -5.41
C ALA A 313 -14.84 -4.33 -4.09
N TRP A 314 -14.70 -5.20 -3.10
CA TRP A 314 -15.25 -4.98 -1.77
C TRP A 314 -14.71 -3.70 -1.13
N ALA A 315 -13.40 -3.49 -1.15
CA ALA A 315 -12.78 -2.31 -0.57
C ALA A 315 -13.29 -1.01 -1.24
N LEU A 316 -13.43 -1.01 -2.58
CA LEU A 316 -14.02 0.11 -3.32
C LEU A 316 -15.49 0.32 -2.95
N CYS A 317 -16.27 -0.75 -2.86
CA CYS A 317 -17.68 -0.71 -2.49
C CYS A 317 -17.91 -0.13 -1.10
N VAL A 318 -17.05 -0.47 -0.13
CA VAL A 318 -17.07 0.08 1.24
C VAL A 318 -16.73 1.56 1.28
N GLY A 319 -15.98 2.06 0.30
CA GLY A 319 -15.67 3.48 0.18
C GLY A 319 -14.18 3.81 0.11
N ALA A 320 -13.29 2.86 -0.15
CA ALA A 320 -11.93 3.20 -0.53
C ALA A 320 -11.89 3.90 -1.90
N ASP A 321 -11.04 4.90 -2.03
CA ASP A 321 -10.74 5.54 -3.32
C ASP A 321 -9.67 4.77 -4.08
N PHE A 322 -8.74 4.17 -3.34
CA PHE A 322 -7.62 3.42 -3.88
C PHE A 322 -7.34 2.19 -3.02
N VAL A 323 -6.69 1.20 -3.64
CA VAL A 323 -6.26 -0.04 -3.00
C VAL A 323 -4.77 -0.23 -3.21
N ASN A 324 -4.05 -0.50 -2.14
CA ASN A 324 -2.65 -0.88 -2.16
C ASN A 324 -2.50 -2.38 -1.85
N SER A 325 -1.67 -3.08 -2.63
CA SER A 325 -1.31 -4.48 -2.39
C SER A 325 0.21 -4.64 -2.35
N ALA A 326 0.73 -5.38 -1.37
CA ALA A 326 2.13 -5.78 -1.34
C ALA A 326 2.28 -7.25 -1.76
N ARG A 327 1.64 -8.16 -1.03
CA ARG A 327 1.77 -9.61 -1.26
C ARG A 327 1.27 -10.06 -2.63
N GLY A 328 0.21 -9.43 -3.15
CA GLY A 328 -0.26 -9.69 -4.51
C GLY A 328 0.86 -9.45 -5.52
N PHE A 329 1.54 -8.33 -5.45
CA PHE A 329 2.67 -8.04 -6.33
C PHE A 329 3.88 -8.95 -6.09
N LEU A 330 4.16 -9.35 -4.83
CA LEU A 330 5.21 -10.34 -4.58
C LEU A 330 4.87 -11.70 -5.21
N PHE A 331 3.61 -12.15 -5.17
CA PHE A 331 3.17 -13.34 -5.89
C PHE A 331 3.30 -13.17 -7.40
N ALA A 332 2.98 -12.01 -7.96
CA ALA A 332 3.20 -11.72 -9.37
C ALA A 332 4.69 -11.83 -9.77
N LEU A 333 5.62 -11.43 -8.88
CA LEU A 333 7.06 -11.65 -9.06
C LEU A 333 7.48 -13.13 -8.95
N GLY A 334 6.64 -14.00 -8.40
CA GLY A 334 6.92 -15.43 -8.22
C GLY A 334 7.18 -15.85 -6.77
N CYS A 335 6.70 -15.09 -5.77
CA CYS A 335 6.74 -15.51 -4.37
C CYS A 335 6.00 -16.83 -4.19
N VAL A 336 6.61 -17.79 -3.49
CA VAL A 336 6.05 -19.12 -3.22
C VAL A 336 5.58 -19.28 -1.77
N GLN A 337 5.49 -18.19 -1.01
CA GLN A 337 5.09 -18.18 0.40
C GLN A 337 5.98 -19.07 1.29
N SER A 338 7.30 -19.03 1.06
CA SER A 338 8.27 -19.83 1.83
C SER A 338 8.46 -19.36 3.28
N MET A 339 7.89 -18.20 3.67
CA MET A 339 7.96 -17.64 5.03
C MET A 339 9.38 -17.36 5.55
N GLN A 340 10.33 -17.04 4.64
CA GLN A 340 11.74 -16.76 4.95
C GLN A 340 12.14 -15.31 4.65
N CYS A 341 11.19 -14.38 4.75
CA CYS A 341 11.39 -12.99 4.30
C CYS A 341 12.43 -12.22 5.13
N ASP A 342 12.61 -12.58 6.39
CA ASP A 342 13.57 -11.98 7.33
C ASP A 342 14.96 -12.60 7.32
N ARG A 343 15.10 -13.82 6.75
CA ARG A 343 16.32 -14.66 6.89
C ARG A 343 17.37 -14.45 5.81
N ASN A 344 17.13 -13.57 4.85
CA ASN A 344 18.03 -13.39 3.68
C ASN A 344 18.19 -14.66 2.80
N THR A 345 17.29 -15.63 2.91
CA THR A 345 17.31 -16.95 2.23
C THR A 345 16.11 -17.18 1.31
N CYS A 346 15.42 -16.13 0.89
CA CYS A 346 14.23 -16.24 0.04
C CYS A 346 14.57 -16.98 -1.26
N PRO A 347 13.96 -18.16 -1.53
CA PRO A 347 14.28 -18.96 -2.71
C PRO A 347 13.84 -18.31 -4.02
N ALA A 348 12.87 -17.38 -3.97
CA ALA A 348 12.39 -16.64 -5.14
C ALA A 348 13.23 -15.39 -5.46
N GLY A 349 14.32 -15.11 -4.72
CA GLY A 349 15.18 -13.97 -4.96
C GLY A 349 14.58 -12.61 -4.55
N ILE A 350 13.37 -12.58 -3.96
CA ILE A 350 12.62 -11.35 -3.71
C ILE A 350 13.11 -10.65 -2.44
N THR A 351 13.22 -11.37 -1.32
CA THR A 351 13.56 -10.78 -0.01
C THR A 351 14.96 -11.19 0.47
N THR A 352 15.90 -11.27 -0.44
CA THR A 352 17.30 -11.66 -0.18
C THR A 352 18.26 -10.76 -0.95
N HIS A 353 19.44 -10.51 -0.37
CA HIS A 353 20.57 -9.85 -1.01
C HIS A 353 21.66 -10.84 -1.48
N ASN A 354 21.40 -12.15 -1.39
CA ASN A 354 22.28 -13.17 -1.92
C ASN A 354 22.21 -13.21 -3.46
N PRO A 355 23.30 -12.90 -4.20
CA PRO A 355 23.28 -12.83 -5.66
C PRO A 355 22.90 -14.15 -6.34
N ARG A 356 23.22 -15.29 -5.69
CA ARG A 356 22.86 -16.63 -6.25
C ARG A 356 21.35 -16.85 -6.26
N LEU A 357 20.66 -16.42 -5.20
CA LEU A 357 19.21 -16.54 -5.08
C LEU A 357 18.47 -15.52 -5.96
N GLN A 358 19.08 -14.39 -6.26
CA GLN A 358 18.50 -13.36 -7.13
C GLN A 358 18.52 -13.70 -8.61
N ARG A 359 19.37 -14.67 -9.07
CA ARG A 359 19.54 -15.00 -10.50
C ARG A 359 18.26 -15.37 -11.22
N GLY A 360 17.29 -15.97 -10.53
CA GLY A 360 16.01 -16.39 -11.13
C GLY A 360 14.98 -15.27 -11.25
N LEU A 361 15.28 -14.06 -10.75
CA LEU A 361 14.38 -12.91 -10.80
C LEU A 361 14.86 -11.93 -11.87
N ASP A 362 14.40 -12.12 -13.11
CA ASP A 362 14.64 -11.19 -14.20
C ASP A 362 13.70 -9.98 -14.07
N PRO A 363 14.23 -8.75 -13.87
CA PRO A 363 13.39 -7.56 -13.71
C PRO A 363 12.50 -7.24 -14.91
N GLN A 364 12.91 -7.58 -16.14
CA GLN A 364 12.13 -7.30 -17.35
C GLN A 364 10.93 -8.24 -17.46
N ASP A 365 11.14 -9.56 -17.35
CA ASP A 365 10.05 -10.56 -17.33
C ASP A 365 9.06 -10.26 -16.19
N LYS A 366 9.59 -9.93 -15.02
CA LYS A 366 8.74 -9.66 -13.85
C LYS A 366 8.00 -8.34 -13.93
N ALA A 367 8.53 -7.32 -14.60
CA ALA A 367 7.81 -6.08 -14.89
C ALA A 367 6.55 -6.33 -15.73
N GLU A 368 6.64 -7.19 -16.75
CA GLU A 368 5.47 -7.59 -17.54
C GLU A 368 4.44 -8.34 -16.70
N ARG A 369 4.88 -9.19 -15.77
CA ARG A 369 3.96 -9.88 -14.84
C ARG A 369 3.25 -8.92 -13.89
N VAL A 370 3.94 -7.89 -13.43
CA VAL A 370 3.34 -6.80 -12.65
C VAL A 370 2.28 -6.08 -13.47
N ARG A 371 2.57 -5.72 -14.73
CA ARG A 371 1.62 -5.09 -15.64
C ARG A 371 0.38 -5.93 -15.84
N HIS A 372 0.56 -7.21 -16.24
CA HIS A 372 -0.56 -8.13 -16.44
C HIS A 372 -1.41 -8.31 -15.18
N TYR A 373 -0.80 -8.40 -14.01
CA TYR A 373 -1.54 -8.52 -12.75
C TYR A 373 -2.43 -7.30 -12.50
N VAL A 374 -1.94 -6.09 -12.75
CA VAL A 374 -2.74 -4.85 -12.60
C VAL A 374 -3.85 -4.79 -13.64
N GLU A 375 -3.56 -5.09 -14.91
CA GLU A 375 -4.54 -5.06 -16.00
C GLU A 375 -5.68 -6.07 -15.77
N ASN A 376 -5.33 -7.32 -15.44
CA ASN A 376 -6.32 -8.34 -15.12
C ASN A 376 -7.12 -8.03 -13.86
N MET A 377 -6.49 -7.44 -12.83
CA MET A 377 -7.19 -6.97 -11.64
C MET A 377 -8.23 -5.90 -11.99
N ARG A 378 -7.86 -4.90 -12.80
CA ARG A 378 -8.78 -3.85 -13.24
C ARG A 378 -9.93 -4.40 -14.08
N HIS A 379 -9.63 -5.33 -14.97
CA HIS A 379 -10.62 -5.98 -15.82
C HIS A 379 -11.65 -6.76 -14.99
N GLU A 380 -11.20 -7.62 -14.10
CA GLU A 380 -12.08 -8.46 -13.28
C GLU A 380 -12.92 -7.62 -12.27
N VAL A 381 -12.34 -6.56 -11.71
CA VAL A 381 -13.09 -5.62 -10.84
C VAL A 381 -14.15 -4.87 -11.66
N ALA A 382 -13.87 -4.54 -12.92
CA ALA A 382 -14.85 -3.93 -13.80
C ALA A 382 -16.01 -4.90 -14.12
N ILE A 383 -15.74 -6.19 -14.33
CA ILE A 383 -16.79 -7.22 -14.49
C ILE A 383 -17.71 -7.25 -13.27
N ILE A 384 -17.16 -7.24 -12.06
CA ILE A 384 -17.97 -7.19 -10.83
C ILE A 384 -18.80 -5.91 -10.78
N ALA A 385 -18.21 -4.76 -11.11
CA ALA A 385 -18.92 -3.48 -11.12
C ALA A 385 -20.10 -3.49 -12.10
N HIS A 386 -19.89 -3.98 -13.33
CA HIS A 386 -20.94 -4.07 -14.35
C HIS A 386 -22.07 -5.00 -13.91
N ALA A 387 -21.73 -6.17 -13.34
CA ALA A 387 -22.71 -7.09 -12.79
C ALA A 387 -23.58 -6.45 -11.69
N CYS A 388 -23.01 -5.51 -10.92
CA CYS A 388 -23.72 -4.71 -9.91
C CYS A 388 -24.46 -3.48 -10.47
N GLY A 389 -24.43 -3.27 -11.79
CA GLY A 389 -25.09 -2.13 -12.45
C GLY A 389 -24.27 -0.83 -12.44
N ALA A 390 -23.01 -0.87 -12.00
CA ALA A 390 -22.11 0.28 -12.01
C ALA A 390 -21.33 0.33 -13.34
N ALA A 391 -21.26 1.49 -13.98
CA ALA A 391 -20.53 1.65 -15.25
C ALA A 391 -19.01 1.62 -15.06
N THR A 392 -18.51 1.92 -13.87
CA THR A 392 -17.07 1.88 -13.53
C THR A 392 -16.84 1.35 -12.11
N PRO A 393 -15.66 0.79 -11.82
CA PRO A 393 -15.31 0.35 -10.46
C PRO A 393 -15.48 1.43 -9.37
N ARG A 394 -15.27 2.70 -9.71
CA ARG A 394 -15.40 3.81 -8.74
C ARG A 394 -16.86 4.17 -8.42
N GLN A 395 -17.82 3.61 -9.13
CA GLN A 395 -19.25 3.77 -8.86
C GLN A 395 -19.82 2.65 -7.98
N LEU A 396 -19.02 1.64 -7.65
CA LEU A 396 -19.41 0.67 -6.63
C LEU A 396 -19.70 1.38 -5.31
N ARG A 397 -20.83 1.05 -4.68
CA ARG A 397 -21.28 1.61 -3.41
C ARG A 397 -21.90 0.49 -2.57
N ARG A 398 -21.88 0.63 -1.24
CA ARG A 398 -22.61 -0.23 -0.31
C ARG A 398 -24.05 0.24 -0.14
#